data_025cf7f2795aa7797492d349311405be
#
_entry.id   025cf7f2795aa7797492d349311405be
#
_cell.length_a   1.000
_cell.length_b   1.000
_cell.length_c   1.000
_cell.angle_alpha   90.00
_cell.angle_beta   90.00
_cell.angle_gamma   90.00
#
_symmetry.space_group_name_H-M   'P 1'
#
loop_
_entity.id
_entity.type
_entity.pdbx_description
1 polymer ?
#
loop_
_entity_poly.entity_id
_entity_poly.type
_entity_poly.pdbx_seq_one_letter_code
_entity_poly.pdbx_strand_id
1 'polypeptide(L)'
;MTAEIRNDIIVATEHIKAPPEVVFPYLTDPALIVKWIGVRAELDPQPGGVFSLDMGDVVARGAYITVEPPYRVVFTWGIPGNDALPPGESTVEVVLTPDGDDTMVVLTHRGLPSTLIDVHRAGWEHRLGRLGVAAG
;
A
#
# COMPACT_ATOMS: atom_id res chain seq x y z
N MET A 1 -10.76 -6.44 -9.60
CA MET A 1 -10.12 -6.03 -8.35
C MET A 1 -10.90 -6.64 -7.17
N THR A 2 -10.20 -7.28 -6.24
CA THR A 2 -10.80 -7.94 -5.09
C THR A 2 -9.98 -7.68 -3.84
N ALA A 3 -10.63 -7.69 -2.67
CA ALA A 3 -9.97 -7.66 -1.39
C ALA A 3 -10.66 -8.63 -0.45
N GLU A 4 -9.88 -9.54 0.12
CA GLU A 4 -10.36 -10.61 0.98
C GLU A 4 -9.63 -10.59 2.32
N ILE A 5 -10.27 -11.18 3.33
CA ILE A 5 -9.64 -11.43 4.63
C ILE A 5 -9.42 -12.91 4.76
N ARG A 6 -8.16 -13.35 4.99
CA ARG A 6 -7.77 -14.75 5.19
C ARG A 6 -6.91 -14.85 6.42
N ASN A 7 -7.39 -15.55 7.47
CA ASN A 7 -6.64 -15.72 8.72
C ASN A 7 -6.15 -14.39 9.29
N ASP A 8 -7.03 -13.38 9.34
CA ASP A 8 -6.75 -12.02 9.83
C ASP A 8 -5.73 -11.26 8.97
N ILE A 9 -5.48 -11.71 7.74
CA ILE A 9 -4.62 -11.04 6.77
C ILE A 9 -5.47 -10.55 5.62
N ILE A 10 -5.29 -9.28 5.24
CA ILE A 10 -5.93 -8.72 4.04
C ILE A 10 -5.09 -9.10 2.84
N VAL A 11 -5.73 -9.64 1.81
CA VAL A 11 -5.12 -9.89 0.50
C VAL A 11 -5.97 -9.17 -0.55
N ALA A 12 -5.39 -8.19 -1.20
CA ALA A 12 -6.08 -7.39 -2.21
C ALA A 12 -5.33 -7.49 -3.54
N THR A 13 -6.07 -7.64 -4.64
CA THR A 13 -5.50 -7.79 -5.97
C THR A 13 -6.08 -6.78 -6.93
N GLU A 14 -5.26 -6.35 -7.89
CA GLU A 14 -5.68 -5.46 -8.97
C GLU A 14 -4.88 -5.77 -10.23
N HIS A 15 -5.57 -5.85 -11.37
CA HIS A 15 -4.92 -5.96 -12.67
C HIS A 15 -4.80 -4.56 -13.27
N ILE A 16 -3.58 -4.16 -13.62
CA ILE A 16 -3.30 -2.81 -14.13
C ILE A 16 -2.75 -2.91 -15.55
N LYS A 17 -3.30 -2.10 -16.46
CA LYS A 17 -2.91 -2.09 -17.86
C LYS A 17 -1.67 -1.22 -18.10
N ALA A 18 -0.59 -1.56 -17.41
CA ALA A 18 0.72 -0.93 -17.53
C ALA A 18 1.78 -1.88 -16.99
N PRO A 19 3.02 -1.83 -17.51
CA PRO A 19 4.08 -2.71 -17.01
C PRO A 19 4.55 -2.31 -15.60
N PRO A 20 5.22 -3.22 -14.86
CA PRO A 20 5.68 -2.93 -13.50
C PRO A 20 6.54 -1.67 -13.38
N GLU A 21 7.36 -1.35 -14.37
CA GLU A 21 8.21 -0.17 -14.36
C GLU A 21 7.40 1.14 -14.32
N VAL A 22 6.18 1.11 -14.87
CA VAL A 22 5.26 2.26 -14.84
C VAL A 22 4.50 2.30 -13.51
N VAL A 23 4.10 1.14 -12.98
CA VAL A 23 3.30 1.05 -11.76
C VAL A 23 4.14 1.31 -10.51
N PHE A 24 5.36 0.80 -10.47
CA PHE A 24 6.20 0.84 -9.26
C PHE A 24 6.40 2.25 -8.70
N PRO A 25 6.65 3.30 -9.50
CA PRO A 25 6.81 4.65 -8.96
C PRO A 25 5.61 5.16 -8.16
N TYR A 26 4.42 4.62 -8.37
CA TYR A 26 3.23 4.96 -7.57
C TYR A 26 3.33 4.46 -6.13
N LEU A 27 4.35 3.66 -5.80
CA LEU A 27 4.61 3.15 -4.45
C LEU A 27 5.75 3.91 -3.76
N THR A 28 6.52 4.70 -4.49
CA THR A 28 7.76 5.30 -3.99
C THR A 28 7.88 6.81 -4.24
N ASP A 29 7.10 7.36 -5.16
CA ASP A 29 7.15 8.78 -5.50
C ASP A 29 6.00 9.52 -4.80
N PRO A 30 6.29 10.56 -3.97
CA PRO A 30 5.24 11.28 -3.25
C PRO A 30 4.20 11.93 -4.16
N ALA A 31 4.60 12.39 -5.34
CA ALA A 31 3.66 13.03 -6.27
C ALA A 31 2.74 11.99 -6.94
N LEU A 32 3.18 10.74 -7.07
CA LEU A 32 2.38 9.70 -7.70
C LEU A 32 1.54 8.93 -6.70
N ILE A 33 2.05 8.66 -5.50
CA ILE A 33 1.30 7.89 -4.50
C ILE A 33 -0.01 8.58 -4.11
N VAL A 34 -0.01 9.92 -4.06
CA VAL A 34 -1.22 10.68 -3.70
C VAL A 34 -2.31 10.63 -4.76
N LYS A 35 -2.01 10.09 -5.94
CA LYS A 35 -3.04 9.87 -6.97
C LYS A 35 -3.97 8.71 -6.64
N TRP A 36 -3.56 7.84 -5.72
CA TRP A 36 -4.39 6.70 -5.34
C TRP A 36 -4.57 6.54 -3.83
N ILE A 37 -3.70 7.12 -3.00
CA ILE A 37 -3.82 7.03 -1.56
C ILE A 37 -3.32 8.31 -0.89
N GLY A 38 -4.18 8.93 -0.06
CA GLY A 38 -3.83 10.13 0.69
C GLY A 38 -3.86 11.41 -0.12
N VAL A 39 -3.52 12.51 0.54
CA VAL A 39 -3.48 13.86 -0.04
C VAL A 39 -2.08 14.47 0.01
N ARG A 40 -1.20 13.94 0.87
CA ARG A 40 0.19 14.36 1.01
C ARG A 40 1.02 13.17 1.47
N ALA A 41 2.26 13.07 0.98
CA ALA A 41 3.15 11.98 1.34
C ALA A 41 4.56 12.46 1.60
N GLU A 42 5.24 11.80 2.53
CA GLU A 42 6.67 11.92 2.75
C GLU A 42 7.26 10.51 2.66
N LEU A 43 8.08 10.26 1.65
CA LEU A 43 8.60 8.94 1.35
C LEU A 43 10.11 8.99 1.14
N ASP A 44 10.82 8.09 1.82
CA ASP A 44 12.24 7.83 1.60
C ASP A 44 12.37 6.34 1.24
N PRO A 45 12.32 5.98 -0.05
CA PRO A 45 12.17 4.58 -0.49
C PRO A 45 13.46 3.79 -0.41
N GLN A 46 13.93 3.58 0.79
CA GLN A 46 15.08 2.72 1.11
C GLN A 46 14.82 2.05 2.46
N PRO A 47 15.46 0.91 2.74
CA PRO A 47 15.26 0.25 4.03
C PRO A 47 15.53 1.19 5.21
N GLY A 48 14.56 1.29 6.11
CA GLY A 48 14.59 2.23 7.25
C GLY A 48 14.10 3.62 6.93
N GLY A 49 13.82 3.95 5.66
CA GLY A 49 13.33 5.27 5.26
C GLY A 49 11.88 5.51 5.65
N VAL A 50 11.53 6.77 5.86
CA VAL A 50 10.18 7.14 6.30
C VAL A 50 9.13 6.79 5.24
N PHE A 51 7.98 6.30 5.71
CA PHE A 51 6.76 6.13 4.94
C PHE A 51 5.65 6.84 5.70
N SER A 52 5.16 7.96 5.18
CA SER A 52 4.14 8.76 5.86
C SER A 52 3.13 9.27 4.85
N LEU A 53 1.84 8.98 5.12
CA LEU A 53 0.73 9.40 4.27
C LEU A 53 -0.27 10.19 5.11
N ASP A 54 -0.53 11.42 4.70
CA ASP A 54 -1.64 12.21 5.22
C ASP A 54 -2.88 11.83 4.42
N MET A 55 -3.84 11.21 5.10
CA MET A 55 -5.08 10.72 4.49
C MET A 55 -6.21 11.76 4.53
N GLY A 56 -5.94 12.93 5.10
CA GLY A 56 -6.92 13.98 5.32
C GLY A 56 -7.51 13.95 6.73
N ASP A 57 -8.09 12.83 7.11
CA ASP A 57 -8.68 12.64 8.45
C ASP A 57 -7.70 11.97 9.43
N VAL A 58 -6.81 11.12 8.94
CA VAL A 58 -5.77 10.46 9.75
C VAL A 58 -4.44 10.46 9.01
N VAL A 59 -3.36 10.22 9.74
CA VAL A 59 -2.02 10.00 9.18
C VAL A 59 -1.68 8.53 9.34
N ALA A 60 -1.23 7.89 8.25
CA ALA A 60 -0.65 6.57 8.30
C ALA A 60 0.87 6.70 8.25
N ARG A 61 1.58 6.06 9.17
CA ARG A 61 3.03 6.23 9.29
C ARG A 61 3.73 4.91 9.57
N GLY A 62 4.89 4.76 8.98
CA GLY A 62 5.77 3.63 9.18
C GLY A 62 7.13 3.87 8.54
N ALA A 63 7.78 2.78 8.15
CA ALA A 63 9.08 2.83 7.48
C ALA A 63 9.13 1.76 6.40
N TYR A 64 9.90 2.02 5.33
CA TYR A 64 10.20 0.98 4.35
C TYR A 64 11.07 -0.09 5.00
N ILE A 65 10.77 -1.35 4.71
CA ILE A 65 11.58 -2.50 5.12
C ILE A 65 12.38 -2.99 3.91
N THR A 66 11.70 -3.17 2.77
CA THR A 66 12.28 -3.72 1.55
C THR A 66 11.82 -2.86 0.38
N VAL A 67 12.76 -2.54 -0.52
CA VAL A 67 12.46 -1.82 -1.76
C VAL A 67 13.20 -2.53 -2.89
N GLU A 68 12.46 -3.23 -3.75
CA GLU A 68 12.99 -4.05 -4.84
C GLU A 68 12.34 -3.64 -6.16
N PRO A 69 12.79 -2.52 -6.78
CA PRO A 69 12.21 -2.06 -8.04
C PRO A 69 12.43 -3.07 -9.17
N PRO A 70 11.46 -3.26 -10.06
CA PRO A 70 10.12 -2.69 -10.03
C PRO A 70 9.08 -3.68 -9.51
N TYR A 71 9.44 -4.64 -8.65
CA TYR A 71 8.61 -5.79 -8.36
C TYR A 71 8.06 -5.88 -6.95
N ARG A 72 8.70 -5.25 -5.95
CA ARG A 72 8.26 -5.49 -4.58
C ARG A 72 8.63 -4.34 -3.66
N VAL A 73 7.71 -3.99 -2.76
CA VAL A 73 7.96 -3.06 -1.66
C VAL A 73 7.28 -3.60 -0.41
N VAL A 74 7.94 -3.45 0.74
CA VAL A 74 7.38 -3.77 2.05
C VAL A 74 7.58 -2.56 2.96
N PHE A 75 6.53 -2.14 3.65
CA PHE A 75 6.61 -1.05 4.61
C PHE A 75 5.72 -1.34 5.81
N THR A 76 6.08 -0.76 6.95
CA THR A 76 5.22 -0.85 8.14
C THR A 76 4.14 0.22 8.07
N TRP A 77 3.08 0.02 8.86
CA TRP A 77 1.89 0.86 8.80
C TRP A 77 1.28 0.95 10.18
N GLY A 78 0.97 2.16 10.60
CA GLY A 78 0.26 2.42 11.83
C GLY A 78 -0.28 3.83 11.82
N ILE A 79 -0.94 4.21 12.91
CA ILE A 79 -1.59 5.51 13.06
C ILE A 79 -1.07 6.16 14.33
N PRO A 80 -0.30 7.27 14.24
CA PRO A 80 0.16 7.97 15.43
C PRO A 80 -1.00 8.35 16.34
N GLY A 81 -0.86 8.07 17.62
CA GLY A 81 -1.91 8.35 18.61
C GLY A 81 -2.97 7.28 18.74
N ASN A 82 -2.96 6.24 17.92
CA ASN A 82 -3.87 5.11 18.03
C ASN A 82 -3.18 3.96 18.77
N ASP A 83 -3.62 3.67 19.99
CA ASP A 83 -2.99 2.65 20.83
C ASP A 83 -3.15 1.23 20.28
N ALA A 84 -4.21 0.98 19.51
CA ALA A 84 -4.47 -0.33 18.92
C ALA A 84 -3.64 -0.58 17.67
N LEU A 85 -3.18 0.48 17.00
CA LEU A 85 -2.42 0.40 15.76
C LEU A 85 -1.37 1.50 15.71
N PRO A 86 -0.37 1.49 16.60
CA PRO A 86 0.70 2.49 16.55
C PRO A 86 1.60 2.28 15.34
N PRO A 87 2.38 3.29 14.92
CA PRO A 87 3.34 3.12 13.83
C PRO A 87 4.28 1.94 14.05
N GLY A 88 4.48 1.14 13.01
CA GLY A 88 5.30 -0.07 13.08
C GLY A 88 4.58 -1.34 13.49
N GLU A 89 3.31 -1.24 13.89
CA GLU A 89 2.56 -2.40 14.40
C GLU A 89 2.14 -3.37 13.31
N SER A 90 1.80 -2.88 12.11
CA SER A 90 1.37 -3.72 11.01
C SER A 90 2.30 -3.58 9.81
N THR A 91 2.19 -4.50 8.86
CA THR A 91 3.09 -4.58 7.71
C THR A 91 2.28 -4.73 6.43
N VAL A 92 2.65 -3.95 5.42
CA VAL A 92 2.07 -4.00 4.08
C VAL A 92 3.15 -4.47 3.10
N GLU A 93 2.81 -5.48 2.31
CA GLU A 93 3.65 -5.93 1.20
C GLU A 93 2.91 -5.74 -0.10
N VAL A 94 3.55 -5.14 -1.10
CA VAL A 94 3.00 -4.98 -2.44
C VAL A 94 3.93 -5.67 -3.43
N VAL A 95 3.40 -6.65 -4.15
CA VAL A 95 4.13 -7.40 -5.17
C VAL A 95 3.54 -7.08 -6.55
N LEU A 96 4.40 -6.73 -7.49
CA LEU A 96 4.03 -6.45 -8.88
C LEU A 96 4.55 -7.59 -9.75
N THR A 97 3.64 -8.35 -10.34
CA THR A 97 3.98 -9.47 -11.22
C THR A 97 3.67 -9.09 -12.65
N PRO A 98 4.65 -9.19 -13.58
CA PRO A 98 4.38 -8.94 -14.99
C PRO A 98 3.33 -9.92 -15.53
N ASP A 99 2.42 -9.40 -16.36
CA ASP A 99 1.39 -10.18 -17.04
C ASP A 99 1.31 -9.64 -18.48
N GLY A 100 2.19 -10.14 -19.37
CA GLY A 100 2.39 -9.54 -20.67
C GLY A 100 2.90 -8.11 -20.52
N ASP A 101 2.19 -7.14 -21.10
CA ASP A 101 2.49 -5.71 -20.95
C ASP A 101 1.79 -5.09 -19.74
N ASP A 102 1.07 -5.89 -18.99
CA ASP A 102 0.29 -5.47 -17.82
C ASP A 102 0.97 -5.89 -16.53
N THR A 103 0.35 -5.54 -15.41
CA THR A 103 0.84 -5.91 -14.06
C THR A 103 -0.31 -6.47 -13.23
N MET A 104 -0.05 -7.59 -12.56
CA MET A 104 -0.90 -8.06 -11.48
C MET A 104 -0.33 -7.53 -10.17
N VAL A 105 -1.11 -6.74 -9.45
CA VAL A 105 -0.73 -6.21 -8.13
C VAL A 105 -1.36 -7.08 -7.06
N VAL A 106 -0.54 -7.53 -6.11
CA VAL A 106 -1.02 -8.24 -4.91
C VAL A 106 -0.52 -7.47 -3.69
N LEU A 107 -1.47 -6.96 -2.91
CA LEU A 107 -1.18 -6.26 -1.66
C LEU A 107 -1.61 -7.14 -0.50
N THR A 108 -0.71 -7.33 0.47
CA THR A 108 -0.98 -8.09 1.68
C THR A 108 -0.76 -7.19 2.89
N HIS A 109 -1.74 -7.09 3.78
CA HIS A 109 -1.63 -6.30 5.01
C HIS A 109 -1.85 -7.22 6.20
N ARG A 110 -0.85 -7.34 7.06
CA ARG A 110 -0.86 -8.22 8.22
C ARG A 110 -0.52 -7.46 9.49
N GLY A 111 -0.94 -8.01 10.64
CA GLY A 111 -0.68 -7.39 11.94
C GLY A 111 -1.73 -6.37 12.36
N LEU A 112 -2.86 -6.28 11.67
CA LEU A 112 -3.95 -5.40 12.08
C LEU A 112 -4.74 -5.98 13.25
N PRO A 113 -5.18 -5.14 14.21
CA PRO A 113 -6.11 -5.59 15.21
C PRO A 113 -7.47 -5.94 14.57
N SER A 114 -8.17 -6.90 15.16
CA SER A 114 -9.44 -7.41 14.59
C SER A 114 -10.49 -6.31 14.39
N THR A 115 -10.47 -5.29 15.25
CA THR A 115 -11.43 -4.17 15.17
C THR A 115 -11.19 -3.26 13.96
N LEU A 116 -10.01 -3.33 13.31
CA LEU A 116 -9.65 -2.45 12.21
C LEU A 116 -9.51 -3.18 10.87
N ILE A 117 -9.68 -4.52 10.85
CA ILE A 117 -9.48 -5.29 9.63
C ILE A 117 -10.50 -4.92 8.55
N ASP A 118 -11.78 -4.84 8.89
CA ASP A 118 -12.82 -4.61 7.89
C ASP A 118 -12.68 -3.23 7.23
N VAL A 119 -12.38 -2.20 8.01
CA VAL A 119 -12.22 -0.84 7.45
C VAL A 119 -11.00 -0.75 6.56
N HIS A 120 -9.92 -1.45 6.91
CA HIS A 120 -8.72 -1.49 6.07
C HIS A 120 -8.95 -2.29 4.79
N ARG A 121 -9.66 -3.42 4.87
CA ARG A 121 -10.02 -4.19 3.67
C ARG A 121 -10.78 -3.33 2.68
N ALA A 122 -11.83 -2.65 3.13
CA ALA A 122 -12.62 -1.78 2.27
C ALA A 122 -11.78 -0.62 1.71
N GLY A 123 -10.89 -0.06 2.52
CA GLY A 123 -9.98 1.00 2.09
C GLY A 123 -9.02 0.55 1.01
N TRP A 124 -8.40 -0.61 1.17
CA TRP A 124 -7.48 -1.14 0.16
C TRP A 124 -8.20 -1.46 -1.15
N GLU A 125 -9.41 -2.03 -1.07
CA GLU A 125 -10.21 -2.30 -2.25
C GLU A 125 -10.47 -1.03 -3.06
N HIS A 126 -10.89 0.04 -2.39
CA HIS A 126 -11.15 1.32 -3.03
C HIS A 126 -9.87 1.94 -3.62
N ARG A 127 -8.77 1.91 -2.86
CA ARG A 127 -7.52 2.55 -3.26
C ARG A 127 -6.83 1.82 -4.41
N LEU A 128 -6.85 0.49 -4.42
CA LEU A 128 -6.28 -0.26 -5.54
C LEU A 128 -7.05 -0.03 -6.83
N GLY A 129 -8.37 0.16 -6.74
CA GLY A 129 -9.15 0.58 -7.91
C GLY A 129 -8.69 1.92 -8.46
N ARG A 130 -8.38 2.87 -7.58
CA ARG A 130 -7.84 4.17 -7.98
C ARG A 130 -6.45 4.05 -8.60
N LEU A 131 -5.61 3.16 -8.06
CA LEU A 131 -4.28 2.90 -8.63
C LEU A 131 -4.41 2.38 -10.06
N GLY A 132 -5.34 1.46 -10.29
CA GLY A 132 -5.59 0.93 -11.62
C GLY A 132 -5.99 2.00 -12.62
N VAL A 133 -6.79 2.98 -12.20
CA VAL A 133 -7.17 4.11 -13.05
C VAL A 133 -5.97 5.05 -13.28
N ALA A 134 -5.20 5.35 -12.24
CA ALA A 134 -4.12 6.33 -12.31
C ALA A 134 -2.93 5.82 -13.12
N ALA A 135 -2.55 4.56 -12.97
CA ALA A 135 -1.35 3.98 -13.59
C ALA A 135 -1.65 3.23 -14.90
N GLY A 136 -2.88 2.81 -15.07
CA GLY A 136 -3.29 2.03 -16.26
C GLY A 136 -3.72 2.90 -17.48
#